data_93b49f82b8e31c6e6a183eeede5591f2
#
_entry.id   93b49f82b8e31c6e6a183eeede5591f2
#
_cell.length_a   1.000
_cell.length_b   1.000
_cell.length_c   1.000
_cell.angle_alpha   90.00
_cell.angle_beta   90.00
_cell.angle_gamma   90.00
#
_symmetry.space_group_name_H-M   'P 1'
#
loop_
_entity.id
_entity.type
_entity.pdbx_description
1 polymer ?
#
loop_
_entity_poly.entity_id
_entity_poly.type
_entity_poly.pdbx_seq_one_letter_code
_entity_poly.pdbx_strand_id
1 'polypeptide(L)'
;YGARQNVWIMMKEMVKQLYNHPSVAWWGIYNEIENLYTPPSEEFLIKLRDGIRALDPSCRIITGASDHGLRAHNLVPEATCFNNYPGWYHGNYPKEEGYTGEHSQFSKWRQNRAKEIGMRTAISEYGAGGDYNQHSEGKPYKPQPAHGGPFQPEEWLAYVHEEDWRIMKDNDNLWGTFLWAMFDFASCMRNEGSVPSINTKGIVSQDRTIRKDPYYMYKANWNNEPMVYIASRRAIKRKLAVTDIKVYSNCQVITLKVNGETVGCMQPDDIKVCFFNNVLLKKGTNQIEAIGSTVQGNELVDTCEWILE
;
A
#
# COMPACT_ATOMS: atom_id res chain seq x y z
N TYR A 1 32.33 -22.77 1.65
CA TYR A 1 31.24 -22.42 2.56
C TYR A 1 30.24 -21.56 1.78
N GLY A 2 29.14 -22.16 1.36
CA GLY A 2 28.23 -21.54 0.43
C GLY A 2 27.16 -20.68 1.09
N ALA A 3 26.37 -19.97 0.27
CA ALA A 3 25.27 -19.12 0.70
C ALA A 3 24.30 -19.82 1.69
N ARG A 4 24.05 -21.12 1.50
CA ARG A 4 23.19 -21.92 2.40
C ARG A 4 23.68 -21.97 3.85
N GLN A 5 25.01 -22.04 4.06
CA GLN A 5 25.58 -22.05 5.42
C GLN A 5 25.39 -20.68 6.09
N ASN A 6 25.56 -19.59 5.35
CA ASN A 6 25.32 -18.24 5.89
C ASN A 6 23.84 -18.05 6.25
N VAL A 7 22.92 -18.43 5.36
CA VAL A 7 21.49 -18.36 5.66
C VAL A 7 21.12 -19.14 6.91
N TRP A 8 21.69 -20.35 7.10
CA TRP A 8 21.49 -21.15 8.30
C TRP A 8 22.01 -20.44 9.57
N ILE A 9 23.16 -19.81 9.50
CA ILE A 9 23.74 -19.06 10.63
C ILE A 9 22.86 -17.84 10.95
N MET A 10 22.52 -17.04 9.93
CA MET A 10 21.69 -15.84 10.09
C MET A 10 20.31 -16.18 10.69
N MET A 11 19.69 -17.27 10.24
CA MET A 11 18.42 -17.73 10.82
C MET A 11 18.57 -18.03 12.32
N LYS A 12 19.62 -18.75 12.73
CA LYS A 12 19.84 -19.05 14.13
C LYS A 12 20.10 -17.80 14.97
N GLU A 13 20.87 -16.86 14.44
CA GLU A 13 21.14 -15.58 15.11
C GLU A 13 19.87 -14.77 15.27
N MET A 14 19.07 -14.64 14.21
CA MET A 14 17.79 -13.94 14.24
C MET A 14 16.86 -14.49 15.34
N VAL A 15 16.66 -15.81 15.36
CA VAL A 15 15.77 -16.42 16.35
C VAL A 15 16.31 -16.25 17.76
N LYS A 16 17.61 -16.50 17.98
CA LYS A 16 18.22 -16.36 19.32
C LYS A 16 18.20 -14.93 19.86
N GLN A 17 18.34 -13.94 18.99
CA GLN A 17 18.29 -12.53 19.39
C GLN A 17 16.85 -12.06 19.70
N LEU A 18 15.87 -12.58 18.97
CA LEU A 18 14.53 -12.01 18.95
C LEU A 18 13.44 -12.87 19.59
N TYR A 19 13.71 -14.13 19.96
CA TYR A 19 12.66 -15.02 20.49
C TYR A 19 12.00 -14.50 21.78
N ASN A 20 12.70 -13.70 22.56
CA ASN A 20 12.18 -13.07 23.79
C ASN A 20 11.38 -11.78 23.55
N HIS A 21 11.21 -11.35 22.28
CA HIS A 21 10.44 -10.17 21.96
C HIS A 21 8.97 -10.55 21.69
N PRO A 22 8.02 -10.19 22.54
CA PRO A 22 6.60 -10.57 22.38
C PRO A 22 5.97 -9.94 21.13
N SER A 23 6.53 -8.85 20.60
CA SER A 23 6.09 -8.21 19.35
C SER A 23 6.45 -8.99 18.09
N VAL A 24 7.37 -9.99 18.17
CA VAL A 24 7.64 -10.90 17.06
C VAL A 24 6.52 -11.93 17.01
N ALA A 25 5.66 -11.86 16.02
CA ALA A 25 4.49 -12.73 15.89
C ALA A 25 4.77 -13.98 15.03
N TRP A 26 5.67 -13.91 14.06
CA TRP A 26 6.02 -14.99 13.13
C TRP A 26 7.45 -14.85 12.61
N TRP A 27 7.96 -15.94 11.99
CA TRP A 27 9.28 -16.00 11.38
C TRP A 27 9.18 -16.18 9.87
N GLY A 28 9.85 -15.33 9.08
CA GLY A 28 9.97 -15.49 7.64
C GLY A 28 11.22 -16.29 7.27
N ILE A 29 11.09 -17.30 6.40
CA ILE A 29 12.22 -18.15 5.99
C ILE A 29 12.73 -17.87 4.58
N TYR A 30 11.94 -17.17 3.75
CA TYR A 30 12.37 -16.72 2.42
C TYR A 30 11.52 -15.54 1.93
N ASN A 31 12.06 -14.82 0.94
CA ASN A 31 11.36 -13.83 0.14
C ASN A 31 11.78 -13.95 -1.33
N GLU A 32 10.79 -14.10 -2.24
CA GLU A 32 10.95 -14.05 -3.72
C GLU A 32 12.09 -14.93 -4.26
N ILE A 33 12.19 -16.14 -3.77
CA ILE A 33 13.26 -17.07 -4.17
C ILE A 33 13.07 -17.66 -5.56
N GLU A 34 11.92 -17.46 -6.17
CA GLU A 34 11.54 -17.98 -7.48
C GLU A 34 12.37 -17.39 -8.62
N ASN A 35 12.84 -16.15 -8.42
CA ASN A 35 13.64 -15.41 -9.40
C ASN A 35 15.14 -15.66 -9.27
N LEU A 36 15.57 -16.44 -8.28
CA LEU A 36 16.99 -16.75 -8.10
C LEU A 36 17.46 -17.71 -9.19
N TYR A 37 18.68 -17.48 -9.70
CA TYR A 37 19.32 -18.38 -10.65
C TYR A 37 19.42 -19.83 -10.13
N THR A 38 19.62 -19.98 -8.81
CA THR A 38 19.63 -21.27 -8.13
C THR A 38 18.75 -21.17 -6.89
N PRO A 39 17.44 -21.43 -7.03
CA PRO A 39 16.53 -21.42 -5.88
C PRO A 39 16.98 -22.44 -4.81
N PRO A 40 16.73 -22.16 -3.52
CA PRO A 40 16.97 -23.15 -2.49
C PRO A 40 16.06 -24.37 -2.68
N SER A 41 16.59 -25.55 -2.36
CA SER A 41 15.79 -26.77 -2.39
C SER A 41 14.74 -26.80 -1.26
N GLU A 42 13.65 -27.48 -1.49
CA GLU A 42 12.63 -27.71 -0.45
C GLU A 42 13.23 -28.31 0.81
N GLU A 43 14.16 -29.28 0.68
CA GLU A 43 14.89 -29.89 1.79
C GLU A 43 15.62 -28.82 2.65
N PHE A 44 16.22 -27.83 2.01
CA PHE A 44 16.89 -26.75 2.73
C PHE A 44 15.89 -25.83 3.45
N LEU A 45 14.75 -25.54 2.85
CA LEU A 45 13.68 -24.77 3.49
C LEU A 45 13.07 -25.53 4.66
N ILE A 46 12.87 -26.85 4.54
CA ILE A 46 12.44 -27.73 5.62
C ILE A 46 13.44 -27.65 6.78
N LYS A 47 14.73 -27.74 6.50
CA LYS A 47 15.78 -27.59 7.50
C LYS A 47 15.73 -26.24 8.22
N LEU A 48 15.46 -25.15 7.52
CA LEU A 48 15.29 -23.82 8.13
C LEU A 48 14.07 -23.79 9.06
N ARG A 49 12.92 -24.27 8.57
CA ARG A 49 11.68 -24.37 9.36
C ARG A 49 11.89 -25.18 10.65
N ASP A 50 12.44 -26.37 10.52
CA ASP A 50 12.65 -27.28 11.65
C ASP A 50 13.69 -26.74 12.63
N GLY A 51 14.70 -26.01 12.10
CA GLY A 51 15.69 -25.30 12.92
C GLY A 51 15.08 -24.16 13.75
N ILE A 52 14.13 -23.41 13.19
CA ILE A 52 13.37 -22.39 13.94
C ILE A 52 12.53 -23.06 15.01
N ARG A 53 11.82 -24.15 14.69
CA ARG A 53 11.00 -24.90 15.66
C ARG A 53 11.82 -25.41 16.83
N ALA A 54 13.06 -25.85 16.60
CA ALA A 54 13.94 -26.27 17.65
C ALA A 54 14.47 -25.15 18.56
N LEU A 55 14.51 -23.92 18.04
CA LEU A 55 15.05 -22.75 18.73
C LEU A 55 13.98 -21.87 19.40
N ASP A 56 12.76 -21.87 18.87
CA ASP A 56 11.64 -21.10 19.41
C ASP A 56 10.57 -22.00 20.01
N PRO A 57 10.57 -22.18 21.33
CA PRO A 57 9.59 -23.03 22.04
C PRO A 57 8.18 -22.41 22.07
N SER A 58 8.02 -21.13 21.73
CA SER A 58 6.70 -20.46 21.68
C SER A 58 5.88 -20.82 20.47
N CYS A 59 6.42 -21.60 19.54
CA CYS A 59 5.73 -22.12 18.36
C CYS A 59 5.11 -21.02 17.46
N ARG A 60 5.80 -19.88 17.30
CA ARG A 60 5.37 -18.83 16.35
C ARG A 60 5.22 -19.40 14.95
N ILE A 61 4.27 -18.89 14.20
CA ILE A 61 4.02 -19.30 12.81
C ILE A 61 5.25 -19.02 11.95
N ILE A 62 5.57 -19.95 11.06
CA ILE A 62 6.66 -19.81 10.09
C ILE A 62 6.07 -19.52 8.72
N THR A 63 6.54 -18.44 8.10
CA THR A 63 6.03 -17.94 6.81
C THR A 63 7.10 -17.93 5.74
N GLY A 64 6.67 -17.80 4.49
CA GLY A 64 7.51 -17.49 3.34
C GLY A 64 6.75 -16.58 2.38
N ALA A 65 7.44 -15.64 1.74
CA ALA A 65 6.85 -14.68 0.81
C ALA A 65 7.22 -15.01 -0.64
N SER A 66 6.20 -15.15 -1.50
CA SER A 66 6.33 -15.51 -2.92
C SER A 66 5.78 -14.39 -3.81
N ASP A 67 6.47 -14.08 -4.89
CA ASP A 67 6.00 -13.18 -5.96
C ASP A 67 5.32 -13.95 -7.11
N HIS A 68 5.27 -15.28 -7.02
CA HIS A 68 4.66 -16.19 -8.01
C HIS A 68 3.44 -16.92 -7.43
N GLY A 69 2.80 -17.72 -8.27
CA GLY A 69 1.75 -18.63 -7.82
C GLY A 69 2.28 -19.76 -6.93
N LEU A 70 1.38 -20.49 -6.29
CA LEU A 70 1.72 -21.62 -5.42
C LEU A 70 2.57 -22.69 -6.14
N ARG A 71 3.73 -22.94 -5.57
CA ARG A 71 4.68 -23.98 -5.96
C ARG A 71 4.97 -24.89 -4.74
N ALA A 72 5.68 -25.98 -4.97
CA ALA A 72 5.96 -26.94 -3.91
C ALA A 72 6.67 -26.32 -2.68
N HIS A 73 7.65 -25.43 -2.89
CA HIS A 73 8.35 -24.76 -1.80
C HIS A 73 7.45 -23.82 -0.97
N ASN A 74 6.34 -23.33 -1.54
CA ASN A 74 5.37 -22.54 -0.77
C ASN A 74 4.56 -23.36 0.24
N LEU A 75 4.62 -24.69 0.14
CA LEU A 75 3.98 -25.60 1.10
C LEU A 75 4.88 -25.96 2.27
N VAL A 76 6.14 -25.55 2.25
CA VAL A 76 7.10 -25.80 3.35
C VAL A 76 6.81 -24.93 4.58
N PRO A 77 6.55 -23.61 4.46
CA PRO A 77 6.10 -22.81 5.59
C PRO A 77 4.73 -23.25 6.07
N GLU A 78 4.36 -22.82 7.28
CA GLU A 78 3.04 -23.09 7.86
C GLU A 78 1.97 -22.12 7.33
N ALA A 79 2.40 -20.97 6.86
CA ALA A 79 1.57 -20.00 6.17
C ALA A 79 2.37 -19.34 5.02
N THR A 80 1.75 -19.18 3.88
CA THR A 80 2.36 -18.52 2.72
C THR A 80 1.86 -17.10 2.57
N CYS A 81 2.78 -16.20 2.30
CA CYS A 81 2.49 -14.82 1.97
C CYS A 81 2.77 -14.56 0.49
N PHE A 82 2.06 -13.61 -0.09
CA PHE A 82 2.25 -13.22 -1.48
C PHE A 82 2.66 -11.75 -1.58
N ASN A 83 3.77 -11.50 -2.28
CA ASN A 83 4.12 -10.18 -2.77
C ASN A 83 3.30 -9.93 -4.04
N ASN A 84 2.32 -9.06 -3.95
CA ASN A 84 1.36 -8.89 -5.01
C ASN A 84 1.17 -7.40 -5.31
N TYR A 85 1.65 -6.98 -6.48
CA TYR A 85 1.67 -5.58 -6.90
C TYR A 85 0.79 -5.32 -8.14
N PRO A 86 -0.49 -5.54 -8.05
CA PRO A 86 -1.37 -5.23 -9.13
C PRO A 86 -1.46 -3.72 -9.32
N GLY A 87 -1.59 -3.28 -10.58
CA GLY A 87 -1.51 -1.86 -10.91
C GLY A 87 -0.12 -1.24 -10.84
N TRP A 88 0.88 -2.05 -10.51
CA TRP A 88 2.27 -1.63 -10.50
C TRP A 88 3.14 -2.53 -11.39
N TYR A 89 3.47 -3.74 -10.93
CA TYR A 89 4.25 -4.69 -11.74
C TYR A 89 3.39 -5.58 -12.64
N HIS A 90 2.14 -5.82 -12.27
CA HIS A 90 1.24 -6.73 -12.96
C HIS A 90 -0.08 -6.05 -13.31
N GLY A 91 -0.56 -6.29 -14.52
CA GLY A 91 -1.84 -5.84 -15.01
C GLY A 91 -1.94 -4.36 -15.33
N ASN A 92 -2.85 -4.02 -16.22
CA ASN A 92 -3.20 -2.64 -16.53
C ASN A 92 -4.38 -2.21 -15.68
N TYR A 93 -4.24 -1.09 -15.00
CA TYR A 93 -5.34 -0.38 -14.35
C TYR A 93 -6.07 0.51 -15.31
N PRO A 94 -7.26 0.86 -14.91
CA PRO A 94 -8.51 0.14 -15.06
C PRO A 94 -9.12 0.38 -16.40
N LYS A 95 -10.03 -0.46 -16.81
CA LYS A 95 -11.00 -0.12 -17.84
C LYS A 95 -12.02 0.85 -17.25
N GLU A 96 -12.53 1.75 -18.05
CA GLU A 96 -13.22 3.01 -17.69
C GLU A 96 -14.47 2.92 -16.80
N GLU A 97 -14.92 1.75 -16.42
CA GLU A 97 -16.15 1.55 -15.65
C GLU A 97 -15.91 0.62 -14.47
N GLY A 98 -15.66 1.21 -13.32
CA GLY A 98 -15.61 0.47 -12.07
C GLY A 98 -14.45 -0.51 -11.97
N TYR A 99 -13.89 -0.61 -10.80
CA TYR A 99 -12.79 -1.47 -10.50
C TYR A 99 -13.24 -2.94 -10.42
N THR A 100 -13.38 -3.59 -11.55
CA THR A 100 -13.61 -5.04 -11.69
C THR A 100 -12.46 -5.74 -12.39
N GLY A 101 -11.31 -5.08 -12.50
CA GLY A 101 -10.19 -5.49 -13.33
C GLY A 101 -9.49 -6.77 -12.89
N GLU A 102 -8.57 -7.19 -13.71
CA GLU A 102 -7.69 -8.36 -13.56
C GLU A 102 -7.00 -8.45 -12.19
N HIS A 103 -6.84 -7.33 -11.51
CA HIS A 103 -6.29 -7.18 -10.20
C HIS A 103 -7.08 -7.91 -9.12
N SER A 104 -8.39 -7.65 -9.02
CA SER A 104 -9.24 -8.36 -8.08
C SER A 104 -9.30 -9.85 -8.42
N GLN A 105 -9.25 -10.20 -9.71
CA GLN A 105 -9.24 -11.59 -10.17
C GLN A 105 -7.92 -12.29 -9.86
N PHE A 106 -6.79 -11.63 -10.06
CA PHE A 106 -5.47 -12.21 -9.79
C PHE A 106 -5.24 -12.48 -8.29
N SER A 107 -5.58 -11.51 -7.46
CA SER A 107 -5.55 -11.69 -6.00
C SER A 107 -6.54 -12.76 -5.54
N LYS A 108 -7.76 -12.77 -6.05
CA LYS A 108 -8.76 -13.80 -5.77
C LYS A 108 -8.30 -15.19 -6.22
N TRP A 109 -7.67 -15.31 -7.39
CA TRP A 109 -7.17 -16.58 -7.87
C TRP A 109 -6.12 -17.18 -6.93
N ARG A 110 -5.14 -16.39 -6.49
CA ARG A 110 -4.13 -16.84 -5.53
C ARG A 110 -4.74 -17.25 -4.20
N GLN A 111 -5.66 -16.46 -3.70
CA GLN A 111 -6.37 -16.74 -2.45
C GLN A 111 -7.25 -17.99 -2.54
N ASN A 112 -7.99 -18.14 -3.63
CA ASN A 112 -8.82 -19.33 -3.85
C ASN A 112 -7.97 -20.59 -3.92
N ARG A 113 -6.84 -20.53 -4.64
CA ARG A 113 -5.93 -21.67 -4.73
C ARG A 113 -5.35 -22.07 -3.37
N ALA A 114 -4.96 -21.10 -2.57
CA ALA A 114 -4.49 -21.36 -1.20
C ALA A 114 -5.60 -21.95 -0.31
N LYS A 115 -6.82 -21.45 -0.46
CA LYS A 115 -7.99 -21.96 0.25
C LYS A 115 -8.32 -23.42 -0.14
N GLU A 116 -8.26 -23.76 -1.42
CA GLU A 116 -8.48 -25.13 -1.93
C GLU A 116 -7.55 -26.15 -1.28
N ILE A 117 -6.31 -25.77 -0.98
CA ILE A 117 -5.33 -26.63 -0.33
C ILE A 117 -5.28 -26.45 1.21
N GLY A 118 -6.22 -25.71 1.78
CA GLY A 118 -6.31 -25.48 3.23
C GLY A 118 -5.19 -24.61 3.82
N MET A 119 -4.48 -23.83 2.99
CA MET A 119 -3.36 -23.00 3.43
C MET A 119 -3.84 -21.62 3.87
N ARG A 120 -3.29 -21.12 4.98
CA ARG A 120 -3.47 -19.73 5.39
C ARG A 120 -2.58 -18.81 4.57
N THR A 121 -3.13 -17.70 4.11
CA THR A 121 -2.42 -16.74 3.26
C THR A 121 -2.45 -15.33 3.81
N ALA A 122 -1.47 -14.52 3.39
CA ALA A 122 -1.43 -13.08 3.60
C ALA A 122 -0.91 -12.39 2.34
N ILE A 123 -1.11 -11.09 2.23
CA ILE A 123 -0.39 -10.25 1.28
C ILE A 123 0.77 -9.62 2.02
N SER A 124 1.99 -10.08 1.74
CA SER A 124 3.20 -9.62 2.43
C SER A 124 3.78 -8.34 1.86
N GLU A 125 3.48 -8.04 0.60
CA GLU A 125 3.83 -6.79 -0.04
C GLU A 125 2.78 -6.41 -1.08
N TYR A 126 2.38 -5.13 -1.09
CA TYR A 126 1.54 -4.52 -2.11
C TYR A 126 1.78 -3.01 -2.15
N GLY A 127 1.36 -2.34 -3.23
CA GLY A 127 1.44 -0.90 -3.41
C GLY A 127 2.08 -0.49 -4.73
N ALA A 128 2.42 0.78 -4.85
CA ALA A 128 3.03 1.38 -6.04
C ALA A 128 4.12 2.37 -5.65
N GLY A 129 4.93 2.82 -6.61
CA GLY A 129 5.81 3.97 -6.42
C GLY A 129 5.05 5.29 -6.52
N GLY A 130 5.51 6.30 -5.80
CA GLY A 130 4.99 7.65 -5.89
C GLY A 130 5.93 8.67 -5.26
N ASP A 131 6.32 9.65 -6.06
CA ASP A 131 7.16 10.76 -5.63
C ASP A 131 6.28 11.94 -5.21
N TYR A 132 6.44 12.41 -3.98
CA TYR A 132 5.66 13.51 -3.43
C TYR A 132 5.93 14.88 -4.09
N ASN A 133 6.93 14.96 -4.98
CA ASN A 133 7.22 16.14 -5.82
C ASN A 133 6.62 16.03 -7.22
N GLN A 134 6.04 14.90 -7.58
CA GLN A 134 5.48 14.64 -8.89
C GLN A 134 3.98 14.41 -8.79
N HIS A 135 3.23 15.10 -9.63
CA HIS A 135 1.78 15.12 -9.58
C HIS A 135 1.16 14.91 -10.96
N SER A 136 -0.03 14.35 -10.98
CA SER A 136 -0.91 14.26 -12.15
C SER A 136 -2.28 14.82 -11.81
N GLU A 137 -2.92 15.46 -12.79
CA GLU A 137 -4.28 15.96 -12.67
C GLU A 137 -5.26 15.06 -13.43
N GLY A 138 -6.53 15.15 -13.03
CA GLY A 138 -7.60 14.33 -13.59
C GLY A 138 -7.63 12.93 -12.96
N LYS A 139 -8.37 12.03 -13.57
CA LYS A 139 -8.43 10.64 -13.13
C LYS A 139 -7.06 9.99 -13.37
N PRO A 140 -6.42 9.42 -12.34
CA PRO A 140 -5.03 8.94 -12.40
C PRO A 140 -4.88 7.65 -13.21
N TYR A 141 -5.85 7.34 -14.05
CA TYR A 141 -5.96 6.03 -14.69
C TYR A 141 -5.17 5.91 -15.99
N LYS A 142 -4.81 7.02 -16.63
CA LYS A 142 -4.15 6.98 -17.95
C LYS A 142 -3.24 8.19 -18.16
N PRO A 143 -1.98 7.93 -18.56
CA PRO A 143 -1.35 6.62 -18.59
C PRO A 143 -0.90 6.15 -17.22
N GLN A 144 -0.96 4.82 -16.98
CA GLN A 144 -0.29 4.24 -15.82
C GLN A 144 1.20 4.57 -15.87
N PRO A 145 1.80 5.08 -14.80
CA PRO A 145 3.24 5.29 -14.74
C PRO A 145 4.01 3.98 -14.96
N ALA A 146 5.10 4.04 -15.72
CA ALA A 146 5.97 2.89 -15.84
C ALA A 146 6.65 2.61 -14.50
N HIS A 147 6.59 1.37 -14.06
CA HIS A 147 7.20 0.93 -12.80
C HIS A 147 8.71 1.03 -12.83
N GLY A 148 9.44 1.78 -12.93
CA GLY A 148 10.88 1.98 -13.13
C GLY A 148 11.14 3.27 -13.89
N GLY A 149 10.09 3.98 -14.26
CA GLY A 149 10.19 5.25 -14.97
C GLY A 149 10.48 6.43 -14.05
N PRO A 150 10.94 7.54 -14.62
CA PRO A 150 11.28 8.73 -13.85
C PRO A 150 10.05 9.53 -13.39
N PHE A 151 8.86 9.26 -13.93
CA PHE A 151 7.62 9.94 -13.56
C PHE A 151 6.73 9.02 -12.73
N GLN A 152 6.54 9.38 -11.47
CA GLN A 152 5.89 8.59 -10.43
C GLN A 152 4.94 9.50 -9.63
N PRO A 153 3.80 9.93 -10.19
CA PRO A 153 2.92 10.88 -9.52
C PRO A 153 2.30 10.28 -8.25
N GLU A 154 2.24 11.07 -7.20
CA GLU A 154 1.70 10.67 -5.90
C GLU A 154 0.24 10.22 -5.99
N GLU A 155 -0.54 10.79 -6.90
CA GLU A 155 -1.93 10.44 -7.12
C GLU A 155 -2.11 9.00 -7.62
N TRP A 156 -1.12 8.46 -8.37
CA TRP A 156 -1.13 7.06 -8.76
C TRP A 156 -0.85 6.14 -7.57
N LEU A 157 0.13 6.47 -6.75
CA LEU A 157 0.41 5.76 -5.50
C LEU A 157 -0.85 5.68 -4.63
N ALA A 158 -1.51 6.83 -4.41
CA ALA A 158 -2.72 6.91 -3.62
C ALA A 158 -3.84 6.03 -4.18
N TYR A 159 -4.07 6.10 -5.49
CA TYR A 159 -5.08 5.32 -6.18
C TYR A 159 -4.85 3.81 -6.04
N VAL A 160 -3.62 3.33 -6.24
CA VAL A 160 -3.30 1.90 -6.09
C VAL A 160 -3.58 1.42 -4.68
N HIS A 161 -3.16 2.17 -3.66
CA HIS A 161 -3.41 1.81 -2.27
C HIS A 161 -4.90 1.82 -1.90
N GLU A 162 -5.69 2.75 -2.43
CA GLU A 162 -7.15 2.80 -2.25
C GLU A 162 -7.81 1.53 -2.80
N GLU A 163 -7.46 1.17 -4.03
CA GLU A 163 -8.05 0.02 -4.69
C GLU A 163 -7.60 -1.31 -4.07
N ASP A 164 -6.32 -1.43 -3.71
CA ASP A 164 -5.82 -2.59 -2.98
C ASP A 164 -6.56 -2.78 -1.66
N TRP A 165 -6.70 -1.70 -0.88
CA TRP A 165 -7.38 -1.75 0.40
C TRP A 165 -8.88 -2.09 0.25
N ARG A 166 -9.55 -1.55 -0.75
CA ARG A 166 -10.95 -1.86 -1.06
C ARG A 166 -11.19 -3.35 -1.29
N ILE A 167 -10.23 -4.04 -1.91
CA ILE A 167 -10.32 -5.48 -2.18
C ILE A 167 -9.97 -6.31 -0.95
N MET A 168 -9.02 -5.86 -0.15
CA MET A 168 -8.43 -6.68 0.91
C MET A 168 -9.14 -6.55 2.25
N LYS A 169 -9.74 -5.39 2.57
CA LYS A 169 -10.24 -5.07 3.92
C LYS A 169 -11.30 -6.04 4.45
N ASP A 170 -12.12 -6.62 3.58
CA ASP A 170 -13.20 -7.53 3.95
C ASP A 170 -12.91 -8.98 3.52
N ASN A 171 -11.64 -9.33 3.32
CA ASN A 171 -11.27 -10.64 2.85
C ASN A 171 -10.87 -11.58 3.99
N ASP A 172 -11.81 -12.37 4.46
CA ASP A 172 -11.65 -13.33 5.55
C ASP A 172 -10.63 -14.46 5.26
N ASN A 173 -10.18 -14.62 4.02
CA ASN A 173 -9.16 -15.61 3.68
C ASN A 173 -7.73 -15.11 3.94
N LEU A 174 -7.56 -13.81 4.21
CA LEU A 174 -6.28 -13.21 4.54
C LEU A 174 -6.12 -13.10 6.05
N TRP A 175 -5.03 -13.65 6.59
CA TRP A 175 -4.70 -13.43 8.00
C TRP A 175 -3.93 -12.11 8.24
N GLY A 176 -3.48 -11.44 7.17
CA GLY A 176 -2.82 -10.15 7.26
C GLY A 176 -2.52 -9.54 5.89
N THR A 177 -2.33 -8.23 5.89
CA THR A 177 -1.91 -7.45 4.72
C THR A 177 -0.82 -6.47 5.15
N PHE A 178 0.27 -6.40 4.38
CA PHE A 178 1.44 -5.60 4.70
C PHE A 178 1.81 -4.76 3.49
N LEU A 179 1.69 -3.45 3.60
CA LEU A 179 2.07 -2.54 2.52
C LEU A 179 3.59 -2.48 2.35
N TRP A 180 4.06 -2.35 1.14
CA TRP A 180 5.44 -2.07 0.82
C TRP A 180 5.56 -0.69 0.18
N ALA A 181 6.04 0.33 0.95
CA ALA A 181 6.56 0.19 2.28
C ALA A 181 6.12 1.40 3.15
N MET A 182 6.48 1.38 4.44
CA MET A 182 6.19 2.54 5.30
C MET A 182 7.01 3.76 4.88
N PHE A 183 8.29 3.58 4.58
CA PHE A 183 9.20 4.67 4.22
C PHE A 183 9.81 4.45 2.84
N ASP A 184 10.03 5.55 2.10
CA ASP A 184 10.98 5.54 1.00
C ASP A 184 12.37 5.16 1.53
N PHE A 185 13.17 4.51 0.72
CA PHE A 185 14.49 4.07 1.15
C PHE A 185 15.51 4.04 0.01
N ALA A 186 16.79 4.14 0.36
CA ALA A 186 17.87 4.08 -0.59
C ALA A 186 17.91 2.71 -1.29
N SER A 187 18.01 2.72 -2.61
CA SER A 187 18.12 1.52 -3.44
C SER A 187 18.94 1.84 -4.69
N CYS A 188 20.20 1.43 -4.72
CA CYS A 188 21.12 1.74 -5.82
C CYS A 188 20.66 1.21 -7.19
N MET A 189 19.74 0.25 -7.22
CA MET A 189 19.18 -0.32 -8.45
C MET A 189 17.94 0.42 -8.96
N ARG A 190 17.45 1.41 -8.24
CA ARG A 190 16.24 2.16 -8.60
C ARG A 190 16.58 3.53 -9.18
N ASN A 191 15.85 3.88 -10.23
CA ASN A 191 15.93 5.19 -10.87
C ASN A 191 14.51 5.70 -11.13
N GLU A 192 13.73 5.73 -10.06
CA GLU A 192 12.30 6.05 -10.03
C GLU A 192 12.10 7.45 -9.44
N GLY A 193 11.10 8.19 -9.98
CA GLY A 193 10.82 9.53 -9.47
C GLY A 193 11.89 10.58 -9.81
N SER A 194 11.92 11.64 -9.02
CA SER A 194 12.81 12.80 -9.21
C SER A 194 14.22 12.62 -8.64
N VAL A 195 14.42 11.63 -7.75
CA VAL A 195 15.70 11.40 -7.07
C VAL A 195 16.23 10.01 -7.39
N PRO A 196 17.41 9.89 -8.02
CA PRO A 196 18.02 8.60 -8.31
C PRO A 196 18.33 7.81 -7.04
N SER A 197 18.36 6.48 -7.18
CA SER A 197 18.72 5.54 -6.11
C SER A 197 17.79 5.59 -4.89
N ILE A 198 16.52 5.98 -5.10
CA ILE A 198 15.47 5.91 -4.09
C ILE A 198 14.36 4.96 -4.59
N ASN A 199 13.92 4.06 -3.72
CA ASN A 199 12.67 3.34 -3.89
C ASN A 199 11.53 4.21 -3.32
N THR A 200 10.61 4.63 -4.19
CA THR A 200 9.54 5.61 -3.87
C THR A 200 8.24 4.95 -3.39
N LYS A 201 8.26 3.66 -3.04
CA LYS A 201 7.06 2.95 -2.59
C LYS A 201 6.65 3.24 -1.15
N GLY A 202 7.44 4.03 -0.42
CA GLY A 202 7.06 4.47 0.92
C GLY A 202 5.79 5.33 0.89
N ILE A 203 4.94 5.18 1.91
CA ILE A 203 3.84 6.13 2.16
C ILE A 203 4.30 7.34 2.98
N VAL A 204 5.57 7.33 3.38
CA VAL A 204 6.28 8.44 4.05
C VAL A 204 7.64 8.59 3.37
N SER A 205 8.13 9.82 3.22
CA SER A 205 9.45 10.09 2.64
C SER A 205 10.59 9.45 3.42
N GLN A 206 11.75 9.29 2.77
CA GLN A 206 12.94 8.65 3.36
C GLN A 206 13.42 9.37 4.63
N ASP A 207 13.39 10.70 4.64
CA ASP A 207 13.74 11.54 5.79
C ASP A 207 12.65 11.59 6.87
N ARG A 208 11.49 10.94 6.61
CA ARG A 208 10.32 10.84 7.49
C ARG A 208 9.57 12.16 7.72
N THR A 209 9.84 13.19 6.94
CA THR A 209 9.21 14.50 7.11
C THR A 209 7.88 14.63 6.37
N ILE A 210 7.74 13.97 5.21
CA ILE A 210 6.56 14.04 4.35
C ILE A 210 5.74 12.76 4.48
N ARG A 211 4.51 12.90 4.94
CA ARG A 211 3.49 11.85 4.86
C ARG A 211 2.75 12.03 3.55
N LYS A 212 2.82 11.01 2.67
CA LYS A 212 2.14 11.01 1.38
C LYS A 212 0.64 10.75 1.56
N ASP A 213 -0.15 10.99 0.53
CA ASP A 213 -1.61 10.85 0.59
C ASP A 213 -2.08 9.48 1.11
N PRO A 214 -1.51 8.32 0.70
CA PRO A 214 -1.94 7.01 1.22
C PRO A 214 -1.76 6.86 2.74
N TYR A 215 -0.80 7.55 3.35
CA TYR A 215 -0.64 7.55 4.80
C TYR A 215 -1.94 8.01 5.49
N TYR A 216 -2.57 9.04 4.96
CA TYR A 216 -3.81 9.58 5.54
C TYR A 216 -5.02 8.71 5.22
N MET A 217 -5.03 8.05 4.08
CA MET A 217 -6.05 7.03 3.76
C MET A 217 -6.01 5.90 4.78
N TYR A 218 -4.83 5.33 5.06
CA TYR A 218 -4.70 4.29 6.09
C TYR A 218 -4.98 4.82 7.50
N LYS A 219 -4.57 6.05 7.83
CA LYS A 219 -4.91 6.68 9.10
C LYS A 219 -6.42 6.76 9.29
N ALA A 220 -7.17 7.16 8.26
CA ALA A 220 -8.63 7.22 8.33
C ALA A 220 -9.29 5.84 8.53
N ASN A 221 -8.66 4.76 8.01
CA ASN A 221 -9.18 3.40 8.13
C ASN A 221 -8.76 2.68 9.41
N TRP A 222 -7.54 2.94 9.91
CA TRP A 222 -6.93 2.14 10.99
C TRP A 222 -6.85 2.85 12.34
N ASN A 223 -7.13 4.15 12.38
CA ASN A 223 -7.12 4.93 13.63
C ASN A 223 -8.54 5.41 13.96
N ASN A 224 -8.92 5.33 15.23
CA ASN A 224 -10.22 5.78 15.72
C ASN A 224 -10.27 7.29 16.00
N GLU A 225 -9.11 7.99 16.06
CA GLU A 225 -9.09 9.44 16.23
C GLU A 225 -9.71 10.11 15.01
N PRO A 226 -10.70 11.01 15.19
CA PRO A 226 -11.31 11.73 14.09
C PRO A 226 -10.27 12.51 13.28
N MET A 227 -10.39 12.44 11.95
CA MET A 227 -9.50 13.15 11.06
C MET A 227 -10.18 13.58 9.76
N VAL A 228 -9.67 14.64 9.17
CA VAL A 228 -10.00 15.12 7.82
C VAL A 228 -8.69 15.45 7.13
N TYR A 229 -8.55 15.08 5.85
CA TYR A 229 -7.37 15.39 5.05
C TYR A 229 -7.73 15.52 3.57
N ILE A 230 -7.42 16.67 2.98
CA ILE A 230 -7.59 16.93 1.55
C ILE A 230 -6.39 16.32 0.81
N ALA A 231 -6.64 15.33 -0.05
CA ALA A 231 -5.61 14.69 -0.86
C ALA A 231 -5.13 15.60 -2.01
N SER A 232 -4.01 15.23 -2.64
CA SER A 232 -3.36 15.99 -3.71
C SER A 232 -3.03 17.44 -3.34
N ARG A 233 -2.90 17.74 -2.07
CA ARG A 233 -2.64 19.09 -1.56
C ARG A 233 -1.28 19.65 -1.98
N ARG A 234 -0.31 18.78 -2.27
CA ARG A 234 1.03 19.16 -2.74
C ARG A 234 1.06 19.56 -4.21
N ALA A 235 0.07 19.14 -4.99
CA ALA A 235 -0.15 19.59 -6.35
C ALA A 235 -0.75 21.00 -6.37
N ILE A 236 0.01 21.99 -5.88
CA ILE A 236 -0.49 23.37 -5.68
C ILE A 236 -0.89 24.01 -7.00
N LYS A 237 -0.08 23.84 -8.05
CA LYS A 237 -0.34 24.40 -9.38
C LYS A 237 -1.29 23.50 -10.15
N ARG A 238 -2.41 24.05 -10.60
CA ARG A 238 -3.45 23.36 -11.34
C ARG A 238 -3.58 23.92 -12.76
N LYS A 239 -3.81 23.00 -13.71
CA LYS A 239 -4.04 23.31 -15.12
C LYS A 239 -5.48 23.09 -15.54
N LEU A 240 -6.20 22.24 -14.82
CA LEU A 240 -7.59 21.92 -15.12
C LEU A 240 -8.53 22.80 -14.28
N ALA A 241 -9.36 23.60 -14.95
CA ALA A 241 -10.38 24.43 -14.29
C ALA A 241 -11.48 23.57 -13.64
N VAL A 242 -11.77 22.40 -14.21
CA VAL A 242 -12.68 21.41 -13.62
C VAL A 242 -11.83 20.26 -13.12
N THR A 243 -11.89 19.99 -11.83
CA THR A 243 -11.09 18.96 -11.16
C THR A 243 -11.92 18.16 -10.19
N ASP A 244 -11.43 17.00 -9.80
CA ASP A 244 -12.03 16.22 -8.73
C ASP A 244 -11.26 16.50 -7.43
N ILE A 245 -11.97 16.56 -6.31
CA ILE A 245 -11.38 16.77 -4.99
C ILE A 245 -11.66 15.55 -4.12
N LYS A 246 -10.59 14.94 -3.62
CA LYS A 246 -10.64 13.78 -2.76
C LYS A 246 -10.32 14.17 -1.32
N VAL A 247 -11.09 13.65 -0.38
CA VAL A 247 -10.89 13.85 1.07
C VAL A 247 -10.90 12.52 1.78
N TYR A 248 -9.86 12.24 2.57
CA TYR A 248 -9.81 11.09 3.47
C TYR A 248 -10.33 11.49 4.86
N SER A 249 -11.29 10.75 5.37
CA SER A 249 -11.85 11.06 6.69
C SER A 249 -12.59 9.86 7.30
N ASN A 250 -12.48 9.71 8.61
CA ASN A 250 -13.30 8.82 9.41
C ASN A 250 -14.42 9.56 10.16
N CYS A 251 -14.68 10.83 9.85
CA CYS A 251 -15.84 11.58 10.32
C CYS A 251 -17.13 11.05 9.68
N GLN A 252 -18.27 11.38 10.28
CA GLN A 252 -19.57 10.91 9.79
C GLN A 252 -19.98 11.56 8.45
N VAL A 253 -19.70 12.87 8.33
CA VAL A 253 -20.06 13.65 7.16
C VAL A 253 -18.95 14.63 6.85
N ILE A 254 -18.65 14.82 5.57
CA ILE A 254 -17.70 15.80 5.07
C ILE A 254 -18.42 16.84 4.23
N THR A 255 -18.26 18.11 4.59
CA THR A 255 -18.67 19.25 3.78
C THR A 255 -17.44 19.85 3.11
N LEU A 256 -17.47 19.94 1.78
CA LEU A 256 -16.41 20.59 1.00
C LEU A 256 -16.83 22.01 0.61
N LYS A 257 -15.91 22.96 0.84
CA LYS A 257 -16.05 24.34 0.36
C LYS A 257 -14.87 24.71 -0.53
N VAL A 258 -15.15 25.53 -1.54
CA VAL A 258 -14.14 26.14 -2.40
C VAL A 258 -14.39 27.65 -2.42
N ASN A 259 -13.41 28.44 -2.05
CA ASN A 259 -13.50 29.89 -1.94
C ASN A 259 -14.68 30.37 -1.05
N GLY A 260 -14.96 29.62 0.04
CA GLY A 260 -16.04 29.87 0.97
C GLY A 260 -17.42 29.38 0.53
N GLU A 261 -17.59 28.96 -0.71
CA GLU A 261 -18.84 28.42 -1.26
C GLU A 261 -18.92 26.90 -1.06
N THR A 262 -20.04 26.39 -0.54
CA THR A 262 -20.24 24.94 -0.36
C THR A 262 -20.40 24.28 -1.73
N VAL A 263 -19.51 23.33 -2.01
CA VAL A 263 -19.53 22.50 -3.22
C VAL A 263 -20.42 21.27 -3.03
N GLY A 264 -20.35 20.66 -1.87
CA GLY A 264 -21.13 19.45 -1.57
C GLY A 264 -20.94 18.95 -0.15
N CYS A 265 -21.74 17.96 0.18
CA CYS A 265 -21.70 17.27 1.46
C CYS A 265 -21.93 15.78 1.22
N MET A 266 -21.11 14.90 1.81
CA MET A 266 -21.25 13.45 1.68
C MET A 266 -20.68 12.70 2.86
N GLN A 267 -21.08 11.45 3.00
CA GLN A 267 -20.46 10.50 3.91
C GLN A 267 -19.25 9.85 3.22
N PRO A 268 -18.15 9.58 3.94
CA PRO A 268 -17.07 8.76 3.41
C PRO A 268 -17.56 7.38 3.00
N ASP A 269 -16.97 6.86 1.92
CA ASP A 269 -17.24 5.50 1.46
C ASP A 269 -16.67 4.43 2.42
N ASP A 270 -16.72 3.17 2.00
CA ASP A 270 -16.29 2.01 2.78
C ASP A 270 -14.77 1.95 3.06
N ILE A 271 -13.96 2.71 2.32
CA ILE A 271 -12.52 2.91 2.56
C ILE A 271 -12.18 4.33 3.04
N LYS A 272 -13.16 5.05 3.57
CA LYS A 272 -13.00 6.38 4.17
C LYS A 272 -12.60 7.48 3.18
N VAL A 273 -13.10 7.40 1.95
CA VAL A 273 -12.89 8.37 0.88
C VAL A 273 -14.17 9.13 0.57
N CYS A 274 -14.07 10.45 0.53
CA CYS A 274 -15.06 11.32 -0.08
C CYS A 274 -14.52 11.82 -1.41
N PHE A 275 -15.25 11.63 -2.50
CA PHE A 275 -14.83 12.00 -3.83
C PHE A 275 -15.81 12.99 -4.46
N PHE A 276 -15.44 14.26 -4.47
CA PHE A 276 -16.23 15.36 -5.03
C PHE A 276 -15.84 15.56 -6.49
N ASN A 277 -16.72 15.18 -7.40
CA ASN A 277 -16.46 15.23 -8.84
C ASN A 277 -16.77 16.60 -9.44
N ASN A 278 -16.04 16.95 -10.51
CA ASN A 278 -16.31 18.10 -11.36
C ASN A 278 -16.38 19.46 -10.61
N VAL A 279 -15.49 19.65 -9.66
CA VAL A 279 -15.39 20.91 -8.90
C VAL A 279 -14.74 21.98 -9.77
N LEU A 280 -15.37 23.16 -9.86
CA LEU A 280 -14.87 24.29 -10.65
C LEU A 280 -13.91 25.15 -9.82
N LEU A 281 -12.70 25.32 -10.30
CA LEU A 281 -11.71 26.26 -9.80
C LEU A 281 -11.78 27.61 -10.56
N LYS A 282 -11.57 28.71 -9.85
CA LYS A 282 -11.41 30.04 -10.45
C LYS A 282 -9.95 30.25 -10.84
N LYS A 283 -9.67 31.01 -11.89
CA LYS A 283 -8.30 31.38 -12.26
C LYS A 283 -7.61 32.09 -11.10
N GLY A 284 -6.36 31.72 -10.83
CA GLY A 284 -5.61 32.20 -9.67
C GLY A 284 -5.83 31.32 -8.42
N THR A 285 -5.72 31.91 -7.27
CA THR A 285 -5.77 31.19 -5.96
C THR A 285 -7.18 30.71 -5.62
N ASN A 286 -7.27 29.46 -5.19
CA ASN A 286 -8.47 28.83 -4.68
C ASN A 286 -8.19 28.26 -3.28
N GLN A 287 -9.02 28.65 -2.33
CA GLN A 287 -9.02 28.09 -0.96
C GLN A 287 -9.93 26.88 -0.92
N ILE A 288 -9.37 25.73 -0.57
CA ILE A 288 -10.10 24.47 -0.43
C ILE A 288 -10.24 24.17 1.06
N GLU A 289 -11.46 23.97 1.52
CA GLU A 289 -11.77 23.67 2.92
C GLU A 289 -12.64 22.42 3.01
N ALA A 290 -12.23 21.45 3.81
CA ALA A 290 -13.01 20.26 4.12
C ALA A 290 -13.35 20.27 5.63
N ILE A 291 -14.64 20.21 5.95
CA ILE A 291 -15.16 20.21 7.31
C ILE A 291 -15.75 18.82 7.59
N GLY A 292 -15.20 18.12 8.57
CA GLY A 292 -15.68 16.82 9.02
C GLY A 292 -16.45 16.91 10.31
N SER A 293 -17.71 16.46 10.30
CA SER A 293 -18.55 16.38 11.50
C SER A 293 -18.45 14.98 12.12
N THR A 294 -18.11 14.90 13.39
CA THR A 294 -18.06 13.64 14.14
C THR A 294 -19.45 13.22 14.64
N VAL A 295 -19.59 11.97 15.07
CA VAL A 295 -20.82 11.46 15.69
C VAL A 295 -21.20 12.27 16.96
N GLN A 296 -20.22 12.81 17.68
CA GLN A 296 -20.43 13.64 18.87
C GLN A 296 -20.76 15.09 18.54
N GLY A 297 -20.82 15.48 17.27
CA GLY A 297 -21.13 16.84 16.83
C GLY A 297 -19.91 17.78 16.83
N ASN A 298 -18.69 17.28 17.08
CA ASN A 298 -17.49 18.10 16.95
C ASN A 298 -17.12 18.26 15.47
N GLU A 299 -16.55 19.40 15.13
CA GLU A 299 -16.04 19.67 13.78
C GLU A 299 -14.52 19.67 13.74
N LEU A 300 -13.98 19.07 12.68
CA LEU A 300 -12.58 19.16 12.30
C LEU A 300 -12.49 19.83 10.94
N VAL A 301 -11.49 20.65 10.76
CA VAL A 301 -11.27 21.39 9.51
C VAL A 301 -9.89 21.11 8.98
N ASP A 302 -9.80 20.82 7.69
CA ASP A 302 -8.56 20.80 6.93
C ASP A 302 -8.64 21.75 5.74
N THR A 303 -7.55 22.45 5.45
CA THR A 303 -7.50 23.45 4.39
C THR A 303 -6.24 23.28 3.55
N CYS A 304 -6.35 23.62 2.27
CA CYS A 304 -5.19 23.81 1.41
C CYS A 304 -5.48 24.88 0.34
N GLU A 305 -4.43 25.29 -0.33
CA GLU A 305 -4.51 26.29 -1.41
C GLU A 305 -4.08 25.65 -2.73
N TRP A 306 -4.87 25.91 -3.79
CA TRP A 306 -4.52 25.55 -5.16
C TRP A 306 -4.56 26.77 -6.06
N ILE A 307 -3.66 26.83 -7.04
CA ILE A 307 -3.52 27.93 -7.98
C ILE A 307 -3.81 27.42 -9.40
N LEU A 308 -4.94 27.82 -9.96
CA LEU A 308 -5.23 27.55 -11.37
C LEU A 308 -4.47 28.56 -12.24
N GLU A 309 -3.54 28.05 -13.08
CA GLU A 309 -2.68 28.82 -13.99
C GLU A 309 -3.43 29.34 -15.23
#